data_b3cd325abbefa684869a34a043a14b7d
#
_entry.id   b3cd325abbefa684869a34a043a14b7d
#
_cell.length_a   1.000
_cell.length_b   1.000
_cell.length_c   1.000
_cell.angle_alpha   90.00
_cell.angle_beta   90.00
_cell.angle_gamma   90.00
#
_symmetry.space_group_name_H-M   'P 1'
#
loop_
_entity.id
_entity.type
_entity.pdbx_description
1 polymer ?
#
loop_
_entity_poly.entity_id
_entity_poly.type
_entity_poly.pdbx_seq_one_letter_code
_entity_poly.pdbx_strand_id
1 'polypeptide(L)'
;MRDLMRRRLKEKRQLPVLLCGLFLPFGQLAAREADVDRFSASLKIAAVNGVKLHYFQNGSGVPVILIHGGLGDYREWSAQIEPFSQHYRVLDYSRRYNYPNDNSERPDHSAIVEAQDLGALLDALKLERVHLVGYSYGALTALFFATQHPERLRSLTLAEPAIMKWLLEIPGGQAELDKFMTTMWKPAGDAFRKEQPETALRITCDYFSGKGSYDKLPTEGRRLLMSDVREWKALTTSQDPFPMLDRDVVRRLKMPTLLITGEKTLNPLRMIIEELSRVMPAAERVTIPGATHDMWLEEPEACGKATLSFLGRH
;
A
#
# COMPACT_ATOMS: atom_id res chain seq x y z
N MET A 1 -39.16 -32.35 -22.56
CA MET A 1 -38.08 -32.60 -21.59
C MET A 1 -36.72 -32.00 -22.02
N ARG A 2 -36.63 -31.31 -23.18
CA ARG A 2 -35.40 -30.63 -23.65
C ARG A 2 -35.35 -29.11 -23.38
N ASP A 3 -36.49 -28.49 -23.01
CA ASP A 3 -36.54 -27.03 -22.77
C ASP A 3 -36.34 -26.60 -21.32
N LEU A 4 -36.40 -27.52 -20.36
CA LEU A 4 -36.14 -27.24 -18.94
C LEU A 4 -34.63 -27.24 -18.58
N MET A 5 -33.78 -27.79 -19.46
CA MET A 5 -32.32 -27.78 -19.27
C MET A 5 -31.62 -26.51 -19.77
N ARG A 6 -32.26 -25.73 -20.65
CA ARG A 6 -31.69 -24.49 -21.21
C ARG A 6 -31.89 -23.23 -20.35
N ARG A 7 -32.77 -23.29 -19.33
CA ARG A 7 -33.00 -22.15 -18.41
C ARG A 7 -32.09 -22.12 -17.17
N ARG A 8 -31.29 -23.17 -16.89
CA ARG A 8 -30.39 -23.23 -15.73
C ARG A 8 -28.96 -22.73 -15.99
N LEU A 9 -28.65 -22.23 -17.18
CA LEU A 9 -27.27 -21.79 -17.55
C LEU A 9 -27.14 -20.26 -17.75
N LYS A 10 -28.10 -19.45 -17.28
CA LYS A 10 -28.02 -17.97 -17.39
C LYS A 10 -28.10 -17.20 -16.08
N GLU A 11 -28.10 -17.85 -14.95
CA GLU A 11 -27.76 -17.18 -13.70
C GLU A 11 -26.24 -17.32 -13.45
N LYS A 12 -25.43 -16.55 -14.19
CA LYS A 12 -24.11 -16.15 -13.69
C LYS A 12 -24.41 -15.31 -12.44
N ARG A 13 -24.47 -15.96 -11.28
CA ARG A 13 -24.30 -15.30 -10.00
C ARG A 13 -23.04 -14.46 -10.12
N GLN A 14 -23.21 -13.14 -10.16
CA GLN A 14 -22.15 -12.22 -9.79
C GLN A 14 -21.76 -12.63 -8.37
N LEU A 15 -20.65 -13.37 -8.23
CA LEU A 15 -19.98 -13.53 -6.95
C LEU A 15 -19.61 -12.11 -6.50
N PRO A 16 -19.97 -11.73 -5.28
CA PRO A 16 -19.51 -10.46 -4.75
C PRO A 16 -17.98 -10.47 -4.78
N VAL A 17 -17.40 -9.37 -5.27
CA VAL A 17 -15.97 -9.07 -5.21
C VAL A 17 -15.52 -9.29 -3.76
N LEU A 18 -14.63 -10.27 -3.56
CA LEU A 18 -14.11 -10.65 -2.23
C LEU A 18 -12.96 -9.69 -1.88
N LEU A 19 -13.14 -9.02 -0.87
CA LEU A 19 -12.45 -8.64 0.38
C LEU A 19 -10.91 -8.59 0.36
N CYS A 20 -10.41 -7.51 1.02
CA CYS A 20 -9.07 -7.39 1.61
C CYS A 20 -8.44 -8.75 1.84
N GLY A 21 -7.27 -8.99 1.33
CA GLY A 21 -6.47 -10.22 1.24
C GLY A 21 -6.47 -11.27 2.36
N LEU A 22 -7.54 -11.34 3.13
CA LEU A 22 -7.72 -12.23 4.27
C LEU A 22 -8.59 -13.48 3.98
N PHE A 23 -9.03 -13.65 2.72
CA PHE A 23 -9.65 -14.91 2.25
C PHE A 23 -8.67 -15.76 1.42
N LEU A 24 -7.45 -15.91 1.93
CA LEU A 24 -6.55 -16.94 1.42
C LEU A 24 -7.07 -18.33 1.81
N PRO A 25 -6.91 -19.36 0.96
CA PRO A 25 -7.12 -20.75 1.36
C PRO A 25 -6.35 -21.05 2.64
N PHE A 26 -6.95 -21.84 3.53
CA PHE A 26 -6.42 -22.13 4.89
C PHE A 26 -4.92 -22.49 4.91
N GLY A 27 -4.41 -23.17 3.86
CA GLY A 27 -2.99 -23.49 3.71
C GLY A 27 -2.07 -22.30 3.44
N GLN A 28 -2.55 -21.24 2.78
CA GLN A 28 -1.77 -20.02 2.53
C GLN A 28 -1.75 -19.11 3.76
N LEU A 29 -2.78 -19.16 4.60
CA LEU A 29 -2.79 -18.44 5.88
C LEU A 29 -1.76 -19.02 6.86
N ALA A 30 -1.70 -20.34 6.99
CA ALA A 30 -0.74 -21.02 7.87
C ALA A 30 0.71 -20.87 7.41
N ALA A 31 0.97 -20.88 6.10
CA ALA A 31 2.31 -20.60 5.57
C ALA A 31 2.75 -19.15 5.86
N ARG A 32 1.80 -18.21 5.80
CA ARG A 32 2.03 -16.81 6.09
C ARG A 32 2.30 -16.56 7.59
N GLU A 33 1.64 -17.27 8.49
CA GLU A 33 1.92 -17.21 9.94
C GLU A 33 3.34 -17.67 10.26
N ALA A 34 3.80 -18.78 9.67
CA ALA A 34 5.15 -19.31 9.88
C ALA A 34 6.24 -18.35 9.35
N ASP A 35 5.99 -17.69 8.21
CA ASP A 35 6.88 -16.67 7.65
C ASP A 35 6.90 -15.40 8.52
N VAL A 36 5.75 -14.98 9.02
CA VAL A 36 5.63 -13.83 9.94
C VAL A 36 6.43 -14.05 11.22
N ASP A 37 6.36 -15.22 11.82
CA ASP A 37 7.14 -15.57 13.03
C ASP A 37 8.65 -15.54 12.74
N ARG A 38 9.09 -16.07 11.61
CA ARG A 38 10.48 -16.04 11.17
C ARG A 38 11.01 -14.63 10.98
N PHE A 39 10.23 -13.74 10.34
CA PHE A 39 10.63 -12.35 10.10
C PHE A 39 10.61 -11.53 11.41
N SER A 40 9.64 -11.76 12.27
CA SER A 40 9.52 -11.07 13.57
C SER A 40 10.74 -11.28 14.45
N ALA A 41 11.31 -12.49 14.46
CA ALA A 41 12.52 -12.81 15.25
C ALA A 41 13.80 -12.12 14.72
N SER A 42 13.77 -11.59 13.49
CA SER A 42 14.90 -10.97 12.81
C SER A 42 14.78 -9.45 12.67
N LEU A 43 13.73 -8.84 13.25
CA LEU A 43 13.53 -7.39 13.20
C LEU A 43 14.66 -6.63 13.88
N LYS A 44 15.11 -5.57 13.21
CA LYS A 44 16.08 -4.59 13.71
C LYS A 44 15.36 -3.27 13.94
N ILE A 45 16.00 -2.37 14.68
CA ILE A 45 15.46 -1.05 14.99
C ILE A 45 16.45 0.00 14.50
N ALA A 46 15.94 0.99 13.75
CA ALA A 46 16.63 2.23 13.45
C ALA A 46 16.00 3.38 14.22
N ALA A 47 16.81 4.15 14.94
CA ALA A 47 16.36 5.39 15.59
C ALA A 47 16.64 6.56 14.64
N VAL A 48 15.57 7.18 14.10
CA VAL A 48 15.63 8.23 13.09
C VAL A 48 14.56 9.28 13.36
N ASN A 49 14.82 10.55 13.12
CA ASN A 49 13.86 11.66 13.28
C ASN A 49 13.06 11.64 14.60
N GLY A 50 13.69 11.20 15.68
CA GLY A 50 13.04 11.09 16.99
C GLY A 50 12.02 9.94 17.13
N VAL A 51 12.01 9.00 16.19
CA VAL A 51 11.18 7.78 16.22
C VAL A 51 12.04 6.53 16.09
N LYS A 52 11.47 5.39 16.43
CA LYS A 52 12.04 4.07 16.20
C LYS A 52 11.27 3.38 15.09
N LEU A 53 12.00 2.94 14.05
CA LEU A 53 11.42 2.18 12.95
C LEU A 53 11.97 0.76 13.00
N HIS A 54 11.07 -0.21 13.10
CA HIS A 54 11.41 -1.61 12.94
C HIS A 54 11.53 -1.94 11.47
N TYR A 55 12.58 -2.69 11.13
CA TYR A 55 12.83 -3.12 9.77
C TYR A 55 13.38 -4.54 9.72
N PHE A 56 13.07 -5.21 8.63
CA PHE A 56 13.65 -6.51 8.26
C PHE A 56 14.61 -6.31 7.08
N GLN A 57 15.66 -7.13 7.01
CA GLN A 57 16.59 -7.10 5.90
C GLN A 57 17.01 -8.52 5.53
N ASN A 58 16.96 -8.85 4.25
CA ASN A 58 17.42 -10.13 3.70
C ASN A 58 18.12 -9.94 2.35
N GLY A 59 18.94 -10.93 1.96
CA GLY A 59 19.69 -10.90 0.70
C GLY A 59 20.91 -9.97 0.72
N SER A 60 21.47 -9.73 -0.46
CA SER A 60 22.71 -8.93 -0.64
C SER A 60 22.67 -8.20 -2.00
N GLY A 61 23.65 -7.30 -2.22
CA GLY A 61 23.76 -6.56 -3.48
C GLY A 61 23.02 -5.23 -3.46
N VAL A 62 22.38 -4.87 -4.58
CA VAL A 62 21.68 -3.58 -4.74
C VAL A 62 20.46 -3.51 -3.81
N PRO A 63 20.29 -2.41 -3.05
CA PRO A 63 19.17 -2.31 -2.12
C PRO A 63 17.84 -2.04 -2.82
N VAL A 64 16.82 -2.79 -2.41
CA VAL A 64 15.39 -2.58 -2.73
C VAL A 64 14.66 -2.32 -1.43
N ILE A 65 13.94 -1.20 -1.35
CA ILE A 65 13.14 -0.81 -0.19
C ILE A 65 11.68 -1.05 -0.51
N LEU A 66 10.99 -1.82 0.34
CA LEU A 66 9.57 -2.10 0.24
C LEU A 66 8.81 -1.22 1.24
N ILE A 67 7.78 -0.50 0.76
CA ILE A 67 7.01 0.46 1.55
C ILE A 67 5.53 0.09 1.48
N HIS A 68 5.01 -0.45 2.57
CA HIS A 68 3.65 -0.97 2.68
C HIS A 68 2.55 0.11 2.61
N GLY A 69 1.32 -0.31 2.37
CA GLY A 69 0.13 0.54 2.31
C GLY A 69 -0.42 0.98 3.66
N GLY A 70 -1.55 1.70 3.68
CA GLY A 70 -2.29 2.00 4.91
C GLY A 70 -2.88 0.75 5.54
N LEU A 71 -2.98 0.69 6.87
CA LEU A 71 -3.40 -0.50 7.64
C LEU A 71 -2.57 -1.75 7.36
N GLY A 72 -1.31 -1.56 6.90
CA GLY A 72 -0.32 -2.61 6.70
C GLY A 72 0.93 -2.34 7.51
N ASP A 73 1.85 -3.29 7.52
CA ASP A 73 3.18 -3.18 8.14
C ASP A 73 4.18 -4.06 7.37
N TYR A 74 5.41 -4.24 7.89
CA TYR A 74 6.43 -5.08 7.25
C TYR A 74 5.92 -6.47 6.84
N ARG A 75 4.87 -7.02 7.48
CA ARG A 75 4.29 -8.33 7.16
C ARG A 75 3.57 -8.36 5.81
N GLU A 76 3.20 -7.21 5.25
CA GLU A 76 2.52 -7.11 3.96
C GLU A 76 3.37 -7.68 2.82
N TRP A 77 4.68 -7.55 2.92
CA TRP A 77 5.63 -7.97 1.90
C TRP A 77 6.15 -9.40 2.06
N SER A 78 5.61 -10.19 3.00
CA SER A 78 6.11 -11.54 3.31
C SER A 78 6.28 -12.45 2.09
N ALA A 79 5.33 -12.43 1.15
CA ALA A 79 5.40 -13.21 -0.09
C ALA A 79 6.48 -12.72 -1.07
N GLN A 80 6.96 -11.48 -0.91
CA GLN A 80 7.94 -10.86 -1.81
C GLN A 80 9.39 -11.01 -1.29
N ILE A 81 9.58 -11.20 0.01
CA ILE A 81 10.90 -11.22 0.62
C ILE A 81 11.81 -12.26 -0.02
N GLU A 82 11.37 -13.52 -0.10
CA GLU A 82 12.20 -14.61 -0.64
C GLU A 82 12.54 -14.42 -2.12
N PRO A 83 11.57 -14.18 -3.04
CA PRO A 83 11.87 -13.96 -4.44
C PRO A 83 12.81 -12.77 -4.69
N PHE A 84 12.63 -11.67 -3.96
CA PHE A 84 13.43 -10.47 -4.15
C PHE A 84 14.85 -10.63 -3.57
N SER A 85 14.98 -11.29 -2.42
CA SER A 85 16.28 -11.46 -1.74
C SER A 85 17.25 -12.41 -2.46
N GLN A 86 16.76 -13.19 -3.42
CA GLN A 86 17.63 -13.97 -4.32
C GLN A 86 18.47 -13.06 -5.23
N HIS A 87 18.06 -11.84 -5.48
CA HIS A 87 18.68 -10.92 -6.46
C HIS A 87 19.13 -9.59 -5.83
N TYR A 88 18.52 -9.18 -4.70
CA TYR A 88 18.68 -7.86 -4.11
C TYR A 88 18.91 -7.93 -2.61
N ARG A 89 19.47 -6.86 -2.05
CA ARG A 89 19.41 -6.59 -0.63
C ARG A 89 18.04 -5.97 -0.32
N VAL A 90 17.08 -6.79 0.08
CA VAL A 90 15.72 -6.34 0.40
C VAL A 90 15.70 -5.72 1.79
N LEU A 91 15.11 -4.56 1.90
CA LEU A 91 14.79 -3.90 3.16
C LEU A 91 13.30 -3.59 3.16
N ASP A 92 12.63 -4.10 4.17
CA ASP A 92 11.22 -3.91 4.43
C ASP A 92 11.07 -3.31 5.84
N TYR A 93 10.28 -2.27 6.01
CA TYR A 93 10.16 -1.58 7.29
C TYR A 93 8.72 -1.18 7.58
N SER A 94 8.37 -1.14 8.86
CA SER A 94 7.11 -0.58 9.31
C SER A 94 7.21 0.94 9.38
N ARG A 95 6.25 1.63 8.71
CA ARG A 95 6.17 3.09 8.75
C ARG A 95 5.86 3.56 10.18
N ARG A 96 5.99 4.84 10.46
CA ARG A 96 6.06 5.49 11.77
C ARG A 96 5.14 4.91 12.85
N TYR A 97 3.86 4.67 12.56
CA TYR A 97 2.86 4.25 13.55
C TYR A 97 2.31 2.84 13.31
N ASN A 98 2.91 2.11 12.37
CA ASN A 98 2.52 0.74 12.05
C ASN A 98 3.23 -0.26 12.95
N TYR A 99 2.59 -1.40 13.19
CA TYR A 99 3.11 -2.47 14.02
C TYR A 99 4.52 -2.90 13.55
N PRO A 100 5.48 -3.16 14.45
CA PRO A 100 5.43 -3.12 15.91
C PRO A 100 5.93 -1.79 16.52
N ASN A 101 5.96 -0.69 15.74
CA ASN A 101 6.42 0.60 16.22
C ASN A 101 5.49 1.15 17.31
N ASP A 102 6.08 1.70 18.38
CA ASP A 102 5.37 2.34 19.50
C ASP A 102 5.81 3.80 19.67
N ASN A 103 5.72 4.58 18.59
CA ASN A 103 6.08 5.99 18.60
C ASN A 103 4.90 6.85 19.06
N SER A 104 5.19 7.97 19.74
CA SER A 104 4.16 8.93 20.15
C SER A 104 3.48 9.57 18.93
N GLU A 105 2.14 9.56 18.92
CA GLU A 105 1.35 10.14 17.84
C GLU A 105 1.52 11.67 17.79
N ARG A 106 1.52 12.22 16.58
CA ARG A 106 1.62 13.66 16.31
C ARG A 106 0.51 14.08 15.34
N PRO A 107 -0.07 15.29 15.50
CA PRO A 107 -1.19 15.74 14.66
C PRO A 107 -0.79 16.10 13.22
N ASP A 108 0.50 16.25 12.94
CA ASP A 108 1.07 16.61 11.63
C ASP A 108 1.47 15.39 10.78
N HIS A 109 0.98 14.19 11.12
CA HIS A 109 1.31 12.96 10.39
C HIS A 109 0.84 13.02 8.93
N SER A 110 1.77 12.78 8.00
CA SER A 110 1.51 12.87 6.56
C SER A 110 2.54 12.10 5.76
N ALA A 111 2.27 11.88 4.47
CA ALA A 111 3.23 11.27 3.55
C ALA A 111 4.56 12.06 3.44
N ILE A 112 4.57 13.37 3.69
CA ILE A 112 5.80 14.16 3.74
C ILE A 112 6.64 13.77 4.96
N VAL A 113 6.03 13.66 6.13
CA VAL A 113 6.71 13.24 7.36
C VAL A 113 7.29 11.84 7.20
N GLU A 114 6.56 10.92 6.58
CA GLU A 114 7.04 9.57 6.31
C GLU A 114 8.15 9.52 5.25
N ALA A 115 8.11 10.41 4.25
CA ALA A 115 9.21 10.55 3.29
C ALA A 115 10.50 11.05 3.96
N GLN A 116 10.40 11.94 4.95
CA GLN A 116 11.54 12.37 5.77
C GLN A 116 12.07 11.22 6.63
N ASP A 117 11.21 10.40 7.20
CA ASP A 117 11.61 9.20 7.96
C ASP A 117 12.32 8.19 7.05
N LEU A 118 11.81 7.98 5.83
CA LEU A 118 12.47 7.13 4.84
C LEU A 118 13.88 7.63 4.53
N GLY A 119 14.05 8.94 4.27
CA GLY A 119 15.35 9.55 4.04
C GLY A 119 16.32 9.30 5.19
N ALA A 120 15.89 9.56 6.41
CA ALA A 120 16.68 9.33 7.62
C ALA A 120 17.00 7.85 7.85
N LEU A 121 16.09 6.93 7.49
CA LEU A 121 16.32 5.49 7.53
C LEU A 121 17.42 5.09 6.53
N LEU A 122 17.36 5.58 5.29
CA LEU A 122 18.38 5.31 4.29
C LEU A 122 19.77 5.81 4.74
N ASP A 123 19.83 6.99 5.36
CA ASP A 123 21.06 7.57 5.87
C ASP A 123 21.65 6.76 7.05
N ALA A 124 20.80 6.38 8.01
CA ALA A 124 21.19 5.54 9.15
C ALA A 124 21.74 4.17 8.71
N LEU A 125 21.22 3.64 7.60
CA LEU A 125 21.65 2.36 7.02
C LEU A 125 22.75 2.50 5.96
N LYS A 126 23.22 3.74 5.69
CA LYS A 126 24.25 4.06 4.71
C LYS A 126 23.90 3.57 3.29
N LEU A 127 22.63 3.74 2.91
CA LEU A 127 22.11 3.37 1.59
C LEU A 127 22.08 4.60 0.69
N GLU A 128 23.05 4.72 -0.21
CA GLU A 128 23.21 5.94 -1.06
C GLU A 128 22.17 6.00 -2.17
N ARG A 129 21.99 4.88 -2.92
CA ARG A 129 21.03 4.78 -4.02
C ARG A 129 20.30 3.46 -3.96
N VAL A 130 18.97 3.52 -4.03
CA VAL A 130 18.08 2.37 -3.83
C VAL A 130 17.04 2.27 -4.94
N HIS A 131 16.47 1.08 -5.13
CA HIS A 131 15.18 0.92 -5.77
C HIS A 131 14.10 1.09 -4.70
N LEU A 132 13.05 1.88 -4.98
CA LEU A 132 11.87 1.97 -4.12
C LEU A 132 10.70 1.23 -4.75
N VAL A 133 9.99 0.45 -3.95
CA VAL A 133 8.73 -0.21 -4.29
C VAL A 133 7.70 0.19 -3.24
N GLY A 134 6.75 1.02 -3.63
CA GLY A 134 5.72 1.51 -2.73
C GLY A 134 4.33 1.06 -3.17
N TYR A 135 3.46 0.81 -2.19
CA TYR A 135 2.08 0.45 -2.40
C TYR A 135 1.14 1.42 -1.68
N SER A 136 0.08 1.87 -2.38
CA SER A 136 -0.98 2.72 -1.82
C SER A 136 -0.41 3.98 -1.12
N TYR A 137 -0.59 4.12 0.18
CA TYR A 137 -0.03 5.21 0.97
C TYR A 137 1.51 5.18 1.00
N GLY A 138 2.11 3.98 1.02
CA GLY A 138 3.56 3.82 0.88
C GLY A 138 4.08 4.25 -0.50
N ALA A 139 3.28 4.10 -1.56
CA ALA A 139 3.62 4.64 -2.89
C ALA A 139 3.55 6.18 -2.92
N LEU A 140 2.61 6.79 -2.20
CA LEU A 140 2.57 8.24 -2.01
C LEU A 140 3.81 8.73 -1.25
N THR A 141 4.19 8.04 -0.17
CA THR A 141 5.43 8.30 0.59
C THR A 141 6.67 8.21 -0.30
N ALA A 142 6.78 7.14 -1.10
CA ALA A 142 7.88 6.94 -2.05
C ALA A 142 7.95 8.07 -3.10
N LEU A 143 6.80 8.53 -3.59
CA LEU A 143 6.73 9.59 -4.58
C LEU A 143 7.13 10.95 -3.99
N PHE A 144 6.71 11.27 -2.75
CA PHE A 144 7.21 12.46 -2.05
C PHE A 144 8.73 12.39 -1.85
N PHE A 145 9.26 11.26 -1.42
CA PHE A 145 10.70 11.07 -1.30
C PHE A 145 11.41 11.27 -2.65
N ALA A 146 10.87 10.68 -3.73
CA ALA A 146 11.43 10.79 -5.07
C ALA A 146 11.49 12.26 -5.58
N THR A 147 10.50 13.09 -5.23
CA THR A 147 10.49 14.50 -5.61
C THR A 147 11.50 15.35 -4.84
N GLN A 148 11.86 14.95 -3.63
CA GLN A 148 12.81 15.64 -2.77
C GLN A 148 14.25 15.17 -2.97
N HIS A 149 14.44 13.88 -3.28
CA HIS A 149 15.75 13.20 -3.37
C HIS A 149 15.85 12.30 -4.61
N PRO A 150 15.62 12.82 -5.83
CA PRO A 150 15.64 12.00 -7.05
C PRO A 150 16.97 11.32 -7.30
N GLU A 151 18.09 11.90 -6.85
CA GLU A 151 19.46 11.37 -6.96
C GLU A 151 19.66 10.08 -6.12
N ARG A 152 18.84 9.88 -5.09
CA ARG A 152 18.90 8.72 -4.20
C ARG A 152 18.23 7.46 -4.82
N LEU A 153 17.61 7.61 -6.00
CA LEU A 153 16.85 6.53 -6.61
C LEU A 153 17.56 5.95 -7.84
N ARG A 154 17.56 4.61 -7.90
CA ARG A 154 17.87 3.83 -9.11
C ARG A 154 16.62 3.70 -9.96
N SER A 155 15.51 3.31 -9.35
CA SER A 155 14.20 3.24 -9.98
C SER A 155 13.09 3.40 -8.94
N LEU A 156 11.87 3.62 -9.42
CA LEU A 156 10.68 3.83 -8.62
C LEU A 156 9.55 2.93 -9.11
N THR A 157 8.99 2.08 -8.25
CA THR A 157 7.78 1.30 -8.52
C THR A 157 6.65 1.83 -7.64
N LEU A 158 5.56 2.21 -8.26
CA LEU A 158 4.38 2.80 -7.62
C LEU A 158 3.14 1.96 -7.92
N ALA A 159 2.67 1.23 -6.92
CA ALA A 159 1.41 0.50 -7.00
C ALA A 159 0.30 1.35 -6.40
N GLU A 160 -0.54 1.91 -7.26
CA GLU A 160 -1.71 2.73 -6.92
C GLU A 160 -1.47 3.78 -5.82
N PRO A 161 -0.59 4.76 -6.04
CA PRO A 161 -0.28 5.79 -5.05
C PRO A 161 -1.52 6.61 -4.69
N ALA A 162 -1.76 6.83 -3.39
CA ALA A 162 -2.93 7.52 -2.85
C ALA A 162 -2.83 9.06 -3.01
N ILE A 163 -2.64 9.58 -4.23
CA ILE A 163 -2.51 11.03 -4.52
C ILE A 163 -3.91 11.68 -4.54
N MET A 164 -4.64 11.57 -3.44
CA MET A 164 -6.07 11.89 -3.37
C MET A 164 -6.40 13.33 -3.81
N LYS A 165 -5.52 14.29 -3.54
CA LYS A 165 -5.77 15.69 -3.92
C LYS A 165 -5.72 15.94 -5.43
N TRP A 166 -5.10 15.05 -6.23
CA TRP A 166 -5.17 15.18 -7.67
C TRP A 166 -6.58 15.03 -8.23
N LEU A 167 -7.46 14.32 -7.51
CA LEU A 167 -8.87 14.18 -7.89
C LEU A 167 -9.60 15.53 -7.99
N LEU A 168 -9.15 16.57 -7.28
CA LEU A 168 -9.72 17.92 -7.36
C LEU A 168 -9.62 18.54 -8.74
N GLU A 169 -8.64 18.10 -9.55
CA GLU A 169 -8.33 18.67 -10.87
C GLU A 169 -8.57 17.68 -12.02
N ILE A 170 -9.02 16.45 -11.71
CA ILE A 170 -9.38 15.43 -12.72
C ILE A 170 -10.88 15.52 -12.98
N PRO A 171 -11.34 15.55 -14.25
CA PRO A 171 -12.76 15.55 -14.56
C PRO A 171 -13.51 14.40 -13.88
N GLY A 172 -14.55 14.72 -13.10
CA GLY A 172 -15.30 13.75 -12.28
C GLY A 172 -14.62 13.34 -10.97
N GLY A 173 -13.37 13.71 -10.75
CA GLY A 173 -12.60 13.31 -9.58
C GLY A 173 -13.11 13.92 -8.28
N GLN A 174 -13.62 15.17 -8.29
CA GLN A 174 -14.21 15.80 -7.12
C GLN A 174 -15.31 14.93 -6.49
N ALA A 175 -16.19 14.35 -7.29
CA ALA A 175 -17.26 13.48 -6.80
C ALA A 175 -16.72 12.21 -6.13
N GLU A 176 -15.65 11.62 -6.69
CA GLU A 176 -14.99 10.45 -6.08
C GLU A 176 -14.26 10.81 -4.78
N LEU A 177 -13.60 11.97 -4.73
CA LEU A 177 -12.99 12.47 -3.49
C LEU A 177 -14.05 12.74 -2.43
N ASP A 178 -15.14 13.42 -2.76
CA ASP A 178 -16.24 13.70 -1.84
C ASP A 178 -16.85 12.41 -1.31
N LYS A 179 -17.05 11.41 -2.17
CA LYS A 179 -17.52 10.08 -1.78
C LYS A 179 -16.54 9.43 -0.80
N PHE A 180 -15.25 9.37 -1.12
CA PHE A 180 -14.21 8.84 -0.23
C PHE A 180 -14.23 9.55 1.13
N MET A 181 -14.27 10.89 1.14
CA MET A 181 -14.22 11.68 2.35
C MET A 181 -15.49 11.52 3.21
N THR A 182 -16.66 11.43 2.59
CA THR A 182 -17.94 11.40 3.34
C THR A 182 -18.39 10.00 3.74
N THR A 183 -18.00 8.96 2.98
CA THR A 183 -18.43 7.59 3.28
C THR A 183 -17.42 6.79 4.07
N MET A 184 -16.14 7.18 4.05
CA MET A 184 -15.09 6.42 4.73
C MET A 184 -14.20 7.30 5.61
N TRP A 185 -13.47 8.28 5.03
CA TRP A 185 -12.38 8.96 5.72
C TRP A 185 -12.84 9.72 6.97
N LYS A 186 -13.78 10.65 6.82
CA LYS A 186 -14.32 11.41 7.95
C LYS A 186 -15.05 10.54 8.97
N PRO A 187 -15.97 9.62 8.56
CA PRO A 187 -16.61 8.69 9.49
C PRO A 187 -15.63 7.81 10.28
N ALA A 188 -14.56 7.32 9.66
CA ALA A 188 -13.54 6.55 10.36
C ALA A 188 -12.77 7.43 11.38
N GLY A 189 -12.38 8.63 10.98
CA GLY A 189 -11.78 9.62 11.90
C GLY A 189 -12.69 10.01 13.07
N ASP A 190 -14.00 10.17 12.81
CA ASP A 190 -14.99 10.43 13.88
C ASP A 190 -15.13 9.25 14.83
N ALA A 191 -15.08 8.03 14.33
CA ALA A 191 -15.09 6.84 15.17
C ALA A 191 -13.85 6.77 16.07
N PHE A 192 -12.66 7.09 15.55
CA PHE A 192 -11.45 7.19 16.37
C PHE A 192 -11.52 8.27 17.43
N ARG A 193 -12.08 9.45 17.11
CA ARG A 193 -12.29 10.51 18.11
C ARG A 193 -13.25 10.10 19.25
N LYS A 194 -14.12 9.13 18.98
CA LYS A 194 -15.03 8.53 19.95
C LYS A 194 -14.47 7.25 20.62
N GLU A 195 -13.19 6.96 20.41
CA GLU A 195 -12.53 5.74 20.94
C GLU A 195 -13.20 4.44 20.49
N GLN A 196 -13.65 4.40 19.22
CA GLN A 196 -14.32 3.26 18.60
C GLN A 196 -13.49 2.70 17.44
N PRO A 197 -12.30 2.14 17.70
CA PRO A 197 -11.38 1.69 16.64
C PRO A 197 -11.98 0.59 15.75
N GLU A 198 -12.72 -0.34 16.32
CA GLU A 198 -13.38 -1.40 15.54
C GLU A 198 -14.44 -0.85 14.57
N THR A 199 -15.18 0.19 14.97
CA THR A 199 -16.13 0.89 14.10
C THR A 199 -15.38 1.57 12.94
N ALA A 200 -14.23 2.20 13.21
CA ALA A 200 -13.41 2.82 12.18
C ALA A 200 -12.91 1.79 11.16
N LEU A 201 -12.41 0.63 11.63
CA LEU A 201 -11.97 -0.45 10.76
C LEU A 201 -13.11 -1.03 9.93
N ARG A 202 -14.30 -1.21 10.51
CA ARG A 202 -15.50 -1.66 9.81
C ARG A 202 -15.86 -0.73 8.65
N ILE A 203 -15.91 0.57 8.91
CA ILE A 203 -16.18 1.60 7.90
C ILE A 203 -15.15 1.52 6.77
N THR A 204 -13.88 1.36 7.12
CA THR A 204 -12.78 1.26 6.16
C THR A 204 -12.90 0.00 5.29
N CYS A 205 -13.06 -1.16 5.90
CA CYS A 205 -13.23 -2.42 5.17
C CYS A 205 -14.46 -2.40 4.26
N ASP A 206 -15.58 -1.87 4.75
CA ASP A 206 -16.82 -1.77 3.98
C ASP A 206 -16.66 -0.86 2.74
N TYR A 207 -15.84 0.16 2.82
CA TYR A 207 -15.53 1.03 1.69
C TYR A 207 -14.67 0.32 0.63
N PHE A 208 -13.56 -0.30 1.03
CA PHE A 208 -12.63 -0.91 0.10
C PHE A 208 -13.15 -2.23 -0.49
N SER A 209 -13.86 -3.02 0.31
CA SER A 209 -14.17 -4.43 -0.01
C SER A 209 -15.67 -4.75 0.03
N GLY A 210 -16.51 -3.72 0.23
CA GLY A 210 -17.97 -3.84 0.21
C GLY A 210 -18.57 -4.13 1.59
N LYS A 211 -19.85 -3.79 1.71
CA LYS A 211 -20.62 -3.83 2.97
C LYS A 211 -20.57 -5.21 3.65
N GLY A 212 -20.28 -5.21 4.95
CA GLY A 212 -20.17 -6.40 5.79
C GLY A 212 -18.87 -7.18 5.62
N SER A 213 -17.88 -6.58 4.95
CA SER A 213 -16.58 -7.22 4.72
C SER A 213 -15.82 -7.44 6.04
N TYR A 214 -15.79 -6.45 6.92
CA TYR A 214 -15.15 -6.59 8.23
C TYR A 214 -15.72 -7.77 9.05
N ASP A 215 -17.03 -7.97 9.04
CA ASP A 215 -17.67 -9.03 9.79
C ASP A 215 -17.35 -10.44 9.27
N LYS A 216 -17.00 -10.53 8.00
CA LYS A 216 -16.58 -11.79 7.36
C LYS A 216 -15.11 -12.13 7.59
N LEU A 217 -14.30 -11.18 8.08
CA LEU A 217 -12.91 -11.45 8.39
C LEU A 217 -12.77 -12.52 9.48
N PRO A 218 -11.85 -13.46 9.35
CA PRO A 218 -11.49 -14.36 10.44
C PRO A 218 -10.91 -13.55 11.62
N THR A 219 -10.93 -14.14 12.80
CA THR A 219 -10.42 -13.48 14.03
C THR A 219 -9.01 -12.97 13.85
N GLU A 220 -8.14 -13.75 13.22
CA GLU A 220 -6.75 -13.37 12.95
C GLU A 220 -6.66 -12.16 12.02
N GLY A 221 -7.45 -12.10 10.97
CA GLY A 221 -7.50 -10.94 10.09
C GLY A 221 -7.90 -9.64 10.79
N ARG A 222 -8.91 -9.72 11.69
CA ARG A 222 -9.26 -8.56 12.53
C ARG A 222 -8.15 -8.18 13.48
N ARG A 223 -7.42 -9.17 14.04
CA ARG A 223 -6.26 -8.93 14.90
C ARG A 223 -5.14 -8.22 14.16
N LEU A 224 -4.85 -8.61 12.93
CA LEU A 224 -3.85 -7.95 12.08
C LEU A 224 -4.23 -6.50 11.78
N LEU A 225 -5.47 -6.23 11.35
CA LEU A 225 -5.94 -4.86 11.15
C LEU A 225 -5.87 -4.02 12.43
N MET A 226 -6.24 -4.61 13.58
CA MET A 226 -6.19 -3.93 14.86
C MET A 226 -4.76 -3.60 15.28
N SER A 227 -3.74 -4.37 14.85
CA SER A 227 -2.34 -4.05 15.16
C SER A 227 -1.86 -2.75 14.49
N ASP A 228 -2.46 -2.34 13.36
CA ASP A 228 -2.10 -1.13 12.60
C ASP A 228 -3.11 0.02 12.79
N VAL A 229 -4.05 -0.13 13.71
CA VAL A 229 -5.10 0.86 13.97
C VAL A 229 -4.54 2.24 14.37
N ARG A 230 -3.37 2.29 14.99
CA ARG A 230 -2.72 3.55 15.40
C ARG A 230 -2.35 4.42 14.21
N GLU A 231 -1.79 3.81 13.17
CA GLU A 231 -1.48 4.53 11.92
C GLU A 231 -2.76 5.05 11.27
N TRP A 232 -3.79 4.22 11.18
CA TRP A 232 -5.04 4.63 10.56
C TRP A 232 -5.74 5.76 11.32
N LYS A 233 -5.69 5.71 12.66
CA LYS A 233 -6.10 6.83 13.51
C LYS A 233 -5.27 8.08 13.23
N ALA A 234 -3.94 7.97 13.25
CA ALA A 234 -3.06 9.10 13.01
C ALA A 234 -3.31 9.75 11.65
N LEU A 235 -3.57 8.97 10.58
CA LEU A 235 -3.90 9.49 9.26
C LEU A 235 -5.29 10.12 9.20
N THR A 236 -6.34 9.42 9.67
CA THR A 236 -7.73 9.89 9.55
C THR A 236 -8.06 11.07 10.47
N THR A 237 -7.22 11.34 11.47
CA THR A 237 -7.33 12.49 12.38
C THR A 237 -6.29 13.58 12.11
N SER A 238 -5.36 13.35 11.18
CA SER A 238 -4.35 14.33 10.77
C SER A 238 -4.98 15.56 10.09
N GLN A 239 -4.28 16.70 10.19
CA GLN A 239 -4.68 17.95 9.54
C GLN A 239 -4.54 17.86 8.01
N ASP A 240 -3.49 17.22 7.49
CA ASP A 240 -3.26 17.03 6.05
C ASP A 240 -2.58 15.69 5.75
N PRO A 241 -3.31 14.57 5.78
CA PRO A 241 -2.75 13.25 5.54
C PRO A 241 -2.32 13.03 4.09
N PHE A 242 -2.94 13.75 3.14
CA PHE A 242 -2.67 13.69 1.70
C PHE A 242 -2.20 15.06 1.20
N PRO A 243 -0.94 15.46 1.46
CA PRO A 243 -0.44 16.76 1.00
C PRO A 243 -0.56 16.89 -0.52
N MET A 244 -0.73 18.14 -1.01
CA MET A 244 -0.73 18.40 -2.44
C MET A 244 0.66 18.08 -3.02
N LEU A 245 0.66 17.33 -4.10
CA LEU A 245 1.85 17.00 -4.87
C LEU A 245 1.78 17.70 -6.23
N ASP A 246 2.75 18.55 -6.50
CA ASP A 246 2.82 19.31 -7.74
C ASP A 246 3.14 18.39 -8.93
N ARG A 247 2.27 18.38 -9.96
CA ARG A 247 2.46 17.59 -11.19
C ARG A 247 3.73 17.96 -11.95
N ASP A 248 4.12 19.23 -11.94
CA ASP A 248 5.31 19.68 -12.65
C ASP A 248 6.59 19.18 -11.97
N VAL A 249 6.57 19.04 -10.64
CA VAL A 249 7.67 18.40 -9.90
C VAL A 249 7.74 16.90 -10.25
N VAL A 250 6.62 16.20 -10.26
CA VAL A 250 6.56 14.78 -10.65
C VAL A 250 7.01 14.58 -12.10
N ARG A 251 6.58 15.43 -13.02
CA ARG A 251 6.97 15.38 -14.46
C ARG A 251 8.49 15.50 -14.68
N ARG A 252 9.19 16.16 -13.78
CA ARG A 252 10.65 16.32 -13.86
C ARG A 252 11.46 15.12 -13.38
N LEU A 253 10.81 14.12 -12.76
CA LEU A 253 11.47 12.89 -12.35
C LEU A 253 12.01 12.14 -13.58
N LYS A 254 13.25 11.66 -13.49
CA LYS A 254 13.98 11.04 -14.60
C LYS A 254 14.37 9.58 -14.34
N MET A 255 14.24 9.09 -13.10
CA MET A 255 14.52 7.70 -12.81
C MET A 255 13.52 6.80 -13.54
N PRO A 256 13.94 5.60 -13.97
CA PRO A 256 13.03 4.58 -14.47
C PRO A 256 11.89 4.37 -13.48
N THR A 257 10.65 4.37 -13.99
CA THR A 257 9.45 4.25 -13.14
C THR A 257 8.52 3.18 -13.69
N LEU A 258 8.00 2.33 -12.80
CA LEU A 258 6.95 1.36 -13.06
C LEU A 258 5.67 1.75 -12.31
N LEU A 259 4.56 1.80 -13.03
CA LEU A 259 3.23 2.00 -12.47
C LEU A 259 2.47 0.66 -12.50
N ILE A 260 1.99 0.22 -11.33
CA ILE A 260 1.21 -1.03 -11.21
C ILE A 260 -0.22 -0.69 -10.77
N THR A 261 -1.20 -1.35 -11.36
CA THR A 261 -2.61 -1.20 -11.00
C THR A 261 -3.36 -2.53 -11.10
N GLY A 262 -4.34 -2.76 -10.24
CA GLY A 262 -5.27 -3.88 -10.37
C GLY A 262 -6.34 -3.59 -11.43
N GLU A 263 -6.72 -4.62 -12.21
CA GLU A 263 -7.77 -4.50 -13.24
C GLU A 263 -9.12 -4.04 -12.64
N LYS A 264 -9.42 -4.47 -11.41
CA LYS A 264 -10.66 -4.18 -10.69
C LYS A 264 -10.50 -3.15 -9.57
N THR A 265 -9.47 -2.33 -9.65
CA THR A 265 -9.22 -1.31 -8.63
C THR A 265 -10.38 -0.31 -8.52
N LEU A 266 -10.44 0.38 -7.38
CA LEU A 266 -11.42 1.44 -7.12
C LEU A 266 -11.27 2.60 -8.11
N ASN A 267 -12.40 3.19 -8.50
CA ASN A 267 -12.43 4.27 -9.48
C ASN A 267 -11.51 5.47 -9.13
N PRO A 268 -11.47 6.00 -7.89
CA PRO A 268 -10.56 7.09 -7.57
C PRO A 268 -9.08 6.74 -7.79
N LEU A 269 -8.65 5.52 -7.45
CA LEU A 269 -7.27 5.07 -7.65
C LEU A 269 -6.96 4.87 -9.14
N ARG A 270 -7.93 4.35 -9.92
CA ARG A 270 -7.81 4.26 -11.38
C ARG A 270 -7.61 5.64 -12.01
N MET A 271 -8.42 6.63 -11.62
CA MET A 271 -8.29 8.00 -12.11
C MET A 271 -6.91 8.60 -11.79
N ILE A 272 -6.42 8.36 -10.57
CA ILE A 272 -5.10 8.83 -10.13
C ILE A 272 -3.98 8.17 -10.95
N ILE A 273 -3.99 6.84 -11.12
CA ILE A 273 -2.92 6.14 -11.85
C ILE A 273 -2.92 6.47 -13.34
N GLU A 274 -4.09 6.71 -13.92
CA GLU A 274 -4.21 7.18 -15.31
C GLU A 274 -3.64 8.59 -15.47
N GLU A 275 -3.92 9.50 -14.53
CA GLU A 275 -3.36 10.85 -14.53
C GLU A 275 -1.85 10.82 -14.31
N LEU A 276 -1.37 10.02 -13.35
CA LEU A 276 0.06 9.85 -13.11
C LEU A 276 0.78 9.35 -14.37
N SER A 277 0.16 8.45 -15.12
CA SER A 277 0.67 7.97 -16.39
C SER A 277 0.76 9.07 -17.48
N ARG A 278 -0.14 10.06 -17.46
CA ARG A 278 -0.05 11.23 -18.36
C ARG A 278 1.09 12.18 -17.93
N VAL A 279 1.26 12.33 -16.62
CA VAL A 279 2.32 13.18 -16.03
C VAL A 279 3.71 12.57 -16.23
N MET A 280 3.81 11.23 -16.21
CA MET A 280 5.05 10.46 -16.38
C MET A 280 4.98 9.56 -17.63
N PRO A 281 5.00 10.12 -18.86
CA PRO A 281 4.76 9.35 -20.08
C PRO A 281 5.84 8.31 -20.39
N ALA A 282 7.01 8.43 -19.78
CA ALA A 282 8.10 7.46 -19.91
C ALA A 282 8.00 6.28 -18.90
N ALA A 283 7.04 6.33 -17.96
CA ALA A 283 6.86 5.25 -17.01
C ALA A 283 6.28 4.00 -17.69
N GLU A 284 6.83 2.84 -17.35
CA GLU A 284 6.25 1.56 -17.73
C GLU A 284 4.94 1.33 -16.96
N ARG A 285 4.01 0.58 -17.54
CA ARG A 285 2.70 0.30 -16.92
C ARG A 285 2.39 -1.17 -16.97
N VAL A 286 1.91 -1.68 -15.83
CA VAL A 286 1.42 -3.05 -15.70
C VAL A 286 0.05 -3.03 -15.02
N THR A 287 -0.92 -3.69 -15.65
CA THR A 287 -2.21 -3.99 -15.02
C THR A 287 -2.21 -5.44 -14.59
N ILE A 288 -2.54 -5.69 -13.32
CA ILE A 288 -2.62 -7.06 -12.75
C ILE A 288 -4.02 -7.60 -13.02
N PRO A 289 -4.16 -8.64 -13.87
CA PRO A 289 -5.45 -9.17 -14.26
C PRO A 289 -6.24 -9.71 -13.06
N GLY A 290 -7.52 -9.39 -13.01
CA GLY A 290 -8.42 -9.89 -11.96
C GLY A 290 -8.25 -9.26 -10.58
N ALA A 291 -7.15 -8.58 -10.31
CA ALA A 291 -6.83 -8.01 -9.01
C ALA A 291 -7.57 -6.71 -8.72
N THR A 292 -7.88 -6.49 -7.43
CA THR A 292 -8.39 -5.24 -6.88
C THR A 292 -7.24 -4.33 -6.42
N HIS A 293 -7.51 -3.39 -5.50
CA HIS A 293 -6.46 -2.61 -4.84
C HIS A 293 -5.49 -3.51 -4.06
N ASP A 294 -5.97 -4.62 -3.50
CA ASP A 294 -5.19 -5.56 -2.69
C ASP A 294 -4.32 -6.53 -3.53
N MET A 295 -3.86 -6.08 -4.70
CA MET A 295 -3.16 -6.88 -5.71
C MET A 295 -1.93 -7.64 -5.19
N TRP A 296 -1.21 -7.09 -4.20
CA TRP A 296 -0.03 -7.74 -3.62
C TRP A 296 -0.38 -8.96 -2.77
N LEU A 297 -1.63 -9.04 -2.30
CA LEU A 297 -2.17 -10.16 -1.55
C LEU A 297 -2.91 -11.15 -2.46
N GLU A 298 -3.64 -10.63 -3.45
CA GLU A 298 -4.46 -11.43 -4.36
C GLU A 298 -3.63 -12.12 -5.43
N GLU A 299 -2.62 -11.42 -5.98
CA GLU A 299 -1.78 -11.86 -7.09
C GLU A 299 -0.28 -11.60 -6.81
N PRO A 300 0.28 -12.12 -5.69
CA PRO A 300 1.64 -11.81 -5.24
C PRO A 300 2.71 -12.21 -6.27
N GLU A 301 2.53 -13.33 -6.97
CA GLU A 301 3.47 -13.81 -7.99
C GLU A 301 3.48 -12.89 -9.22
N ALA A 302 2.30 -12.44 -9.67
CA ALA A 302 2.19 -11.55 -10.82
C ALA A 302 2.83 -10.19 -10.52
N CYS A 303 2.54 -9.61 -9.35
CA CYS A 303 3.13 -8.36 -8.88
C CYS A 303 4.65 -8.48 -8.71
N GLY A 304 5.11 -9.55 -8.05
CA GLY A 304 6.53 -9.84 -7.85
C GLY A 304 7.29 -9.99 -9.16
N LYS A 305 6.77 -10.79 -10.09
CA LYS A 305 7.37 -11.00 -11.42
C LYS A 305 7.47 -9.71 -12.23
N ALA A 306 6.41 -8.91 -12.26
CA ALA A 306 6.40 -7.62 -12.96
C ALA A 306 7.48 -6.68 -12.39
N THR A 307 7.54 -6.58 -11.07
CA THR A 307 8.52 -5.72 -10.38
C THR A 307 9.94 -6.21 -10.58
N LEU A 308 10.23 -7.50 -10.36
CA LEU A 308 11.58 -8.07 -10.56
C LEU A 308 12.06 -7.94 -12.01
N SER A 309 11.17 -8.16 -12.98
CA SER A 309 11.49 -7.94 -14.40
C SER A 309 11.86 -6.49 -14.70
N PHE A 310 11.18 -5.52 -14.06
CA PHE A 310 11.50 -4.10 -14.20
C PHE A 310 12.83 -3.77 -13.52
N LEU A 311 13.02 -4.16 -12.25
CA LEU A 311 14.24 -3.87 -11.48
C LEU A 311 15.50 -4.44 -12.17
N GLY A 312 15.41 -5.64 -12.77
CA GLY A 312 16.53 -6.29 -13.44
C GLY A 312 17.03 -5.58 -14.71
N ARG A 313 16.29 -4.59 -15.22
CA ARG A 313 16.70 -3.74 -16.36
C ARG A 313 17.30 -2.41 -15.97
N HIS A 314 17.26 -2.04 -14.68
CA HIS A 314 17.61 -0.73 -14.15
C HIS A 314 18.49 -0.81 -12.89
#